data_6ca902dec0aec2e8061699771c1a6f20
#
_entry.id   6ca902dec0aec2e8061699771c1a6f20
#
_cell.length_a   1.000
_cell.length_b   1.000
_cell.length_c   1.000
_cell.angle_alpha   90.00
_cell.angle_beta   90.00
_cell.angle_gamma   90.00
#
_symmetry.space_group_name_H-M   'P 1'
#
loop_
_entity.id
_entity.type
_entity.pdbx_description
1 polymer ?
#
loop_
_entity_poly.entity_id
_entity_poly.type
_entity_poly.pdbx_seq_one_letter_code
_entity_poly.pdbx_strand_id
1 'polypeptide(L)'
;MRGGAKINGFSSVQADTSLDDHFVVRPSSEILDYRIINEVKDDLHYEVTVEAAVGKIAEPACHDRTVAHLTMFAPTMSMARSVPGWLSTMPSMMMVDLYRQLENTANLTLYNEAATVLDPVKIKRDARYDYNALVNGKASIRDGDFAFATNITLESFITDFKVGQSQHLRAIVTTSLYAGSQLKPLGEVHDEIKLKLGERSPSLLISKLSTTKRDKVKAALLNGLQSHAKAIASATLCLPLKAVIKLEDNKLHVALGMRQGIQVNRLAMVSGVGSKWSVLRVIEA
;
A
#
# COMPACT_ATOMS: atom_id res chain seq x y z
N MET A 1 17.17 29.11 -0.31
CA MET A 1 16.88 29.60 1.07
C MET A 1 17.80 28.86 2.03
N ARG A 2 18.63 29.53 2.78
CA ARG A 2 19.45 28.89 3.83
C ARG A 2 18.58 28.82 5.10
N GLY A 3 18.13 27.65 5.45
CA GLY A 3 17.48 27.39 6.74
C GLY A 3 18.54 27.10 7.79
N GLY A 4 18.61 27.88 8.84
CA GLY A 4 19.49 27.61 9.97
C GLY A 4 18.75 26.85 11.05
N ALA A 5 19.25 25.69 11.44
CA ALA A 5 18.82 25.01 12.66
C ALA A 5 19.69 25.51 13.83
N LYS A 6 19.04 25.94 14.91
CA LYS A 6 19.73 26.33 16.13
C LYS A 6 19.70 25.16 17.11
N ILE A 7 20.85 24.53 17.31
CA ILE A 7 21.02 23.45 18.27
C ILE A 7 21.66 24.05 19.53
N ASN A 8 20.95 24.02 20.66
CA ASN A 8 21.49 24.38 21.96
C ASN A 8 21.60 23.09 22.78
N GLY A 9 22.81 22.68 23.09
CA GLY A 9 23.08 21.55 23.96
C GLY A 9 24.15 21.93 24.98
N PHE A 10 24.11 21.33 26.15
CA PHE A 10 25.19 21.37 27.13
C PHE A 10 25.41 19.95 27.66
N SER A 11 26.66 19.60 27.90
CA SER A 11 27.04 18.38 28.58
C SER A 11 27.70 18.73 29.93
N SER A 12 27.38 18.02 30.98
CA SER A 12 28.00 18.12 32.26
C SER A 12 28.60 16.75 32.66
N VAL A 13 29.89 16.75 33.02
CA VAL A 13 30.54 15.55 33.54
C VAL A 13 30.50 15.65 35.07
N GLN A 14 29.73 14.75 35.71
CA GLN A 14 29.82 14.54 37.17
C GLN A 14 30.89 13.49 37.48
N ALA A 15 31.53 13.62 38.63
CA ALA A 15 32.69 12.81 39.06
C ALA A 15 32.44 11.29 39.20
N ASP A 16 31.22 10.82 39.01
CA ASP A 16 30.82 9.40 38.96
C ASP A 16 30.36 9.01 37.54
N THR A 17 31.30 8.93 36.62
CA THR A 17 31.20 8.21 35.31
C THR A 17 29.88 8.13 34.59
N SER A 18 28.91 8.98 34.84
CA SER A 18 27.67 9.12 34.03
C SER A 18 27.72 10.43 33.25
N LEU A 19 27.80 10.29 31.93
CA LEU A 19 27.61 11.42 30.99
C LEU A 19 26.12 11.69 30.91
N ASP A 20 25.68 12.87 31.38
CA ASP A 20 24.29 13.31 31.27
C ASP A 20 24.20 14.37 30.16
N ASP A 21 23.87 13.91 28.96
CA ASP A 21 23.75 14.78 27.78
C ASP A 21 22.30 15.24 27.63
N HIS A 22 22.07 16.50 27.90
CA HIS A 22 20.78 17.16 27.64
C HIS A 22 20.80 17.93 26.33
N PHE A 23 20.16 17.38 25.29
CA PHE A 23 19.96 18.06 24.03
C PHE A 23 18.51 18.53 23.86
N VAL A 24 18.31 19.83 23.69
CA VAL A 24 17.02 20.37 23.27
C VAL A 24 17.10 20.74 21.79
N VAL A 25 16.62 19.83 20.92
CA VAL A 25 16.52 20.08 19.50
C VAL A 25 15.12 20.62 19.23
N ARG A 26 15.03 21.84 18.70
CA ARG A 26 13.79 22.38 18.11
C ARG A 26 13.98 22.45 16.59
N PRO A 27 13.75 21.36 15.86
CA PRO A 27 13.92 21.36 14.42
C PRO A 27 12.77 22.15 13.77
N SER A 28 13.08 23.20 13.06
CA SER A 28 12.17 23.81 12.08
C SER A 28 12.19 23.04 10.75
N SER A 29 13.12 22.10 10.60
CA SER A 29 13.34 21.28 9.41
C SER A 29 14.05 19.99 9.83
N GLU A 30 13.80 18.89 9.12
CA GLU A 30 14.46 17.61 9.38
C GLU A 30 15.84 17.57 8.74
N ILE A 31 16.81 16.97 9.43
CA ILE A 31 18.13 16.71 8.88
C ILE A 31 18.01 15.47 8.01
N LEU A 32 18.15 15.64 6.70
CA LEU A 32 18.04 14.55 5.71
C LEU A 32 19.32 13.74 5.61
N ASP A 33 20.46 14.41 5.76
CA ASP A 33 21.79 13.81 5.72
C ASP A 33 22.80 14.72 6.42
N TYR A 34 23.88 14.17 6.94
CA TYR A 34 24.98 14.96 7.49
C TYR A 34 26.33 14.29 7.25
N ARG A 35 27.35 15.11 7.13
CA ARG A 35 28.74 14.64 7.16
C ARG A 35 29.55 15.47 8.13
N ILE A 36 30.44 14.83 8.84
CA ILE A 36 31.40 15.50 9.69
C ILE A 36 32.55 16.01 8.81
N ILE A 37 32.77 17.33 8.82
CA ILE A 37 33.80 17.98 8.03
C ILE A 37 35.10 18.10 8.83
N ASN A 38 34.97 18.41 10.12
CA ASN A 38 36.12 18.62 11.00
C ASN A 38 35.79 18.22 12.43
N GLU A 39 36.77 17.64 13.11
CA GLU A 39 36.73 17.31 14.52
C GLU A 39 37.97 17.86 15.20
N VAL A 40 37.77 18.66 16.24
CA VAL A 40 38.86 19.25 17.04
C VAL A 40 38.65 18.81 18.49
N LYS A 41 39.66 18.18 19.04
CA LYS A 41 39.63 17.77 20.43
C LYS A 41 40.68 18.57 21.18
N ASP A 42 40.26 19.33 22.17
CA ASP A 42 41.09 19.99 23.14
C ASP A 42 40.92 19.29 24.50
N ASP A 43 41.76 19.54 25.48
CA ASP A 43 41.80 18.85 26.79
C ASP A 43 40.43 18.94 27.53
N LEU A 44 39.62 19.91 27.25
CA LEU A 44 38.32 20.17 27.91
C LEU A 44 37.13 20.27 26.97
N HIS A 45 37.33 20.30 25.65
CA HIS A 45 36.28 20.51 24.67
C HIS A 45 36.46 19.63 23.44
N TYR A 46 35.34 19.17 22.95
CA TYR A 46 35.25 18.44 21.67
C TYR A 46 34.35 19.22 20.71
N GLU A 47 34.93 19.78 19.66
CA GLU A 47 34.22 20.56 18.65
C GLU A 47 34.10 19.76 17.36
N VAL A 48 32.86 19.57 16.90
CA VAL A 48 32.55 18.88 15.65
C VAL A 48 31.88 19.84 14.69
N THR A 49 32.49 20.04 13.53
CA THR A 49 31.87 20.78 12.44
C THR A 49 31.15 19.84 11.50
N VAL A 50 29.85 20.03 11.36
CA VAL A 50 28.97 19.16 10.57
C VAL A 50 28.36 19.95 9.43
N GLU A 51 28.45 19.42 8.23
CA GLU A 51 27.64 19.88 7.09
C GLU A 51 26.38 19.03 7.03
N ALA A 52 25.21 19.64 7.17
CA ALA A 52 23.94 18.95 7.16
C ALA A 52 23.06 19.40 5.98
N ALA A 53 22.50 18.44 5.26
CA ALA A 53 21.43 18.69 4.32
C ALA A 53 20.11 18.77 5.09
N VAL A 54 19.51 19.97 5.12
CA VAL A 54 18.28 20.23 5.88
C VAL A 54 17.13 20.45 4.91
N GLY A 55 16.05 19.72 5.09
CA GLY A 55 14.84 19.84 4.27
C GLY A 55 13.62 19.38 5.03
N LYS A 56 12.44 19.69 4.53
CA LYS A 56 11.27 18.91 4.91
C LYS A 56 11.41 17.57 4.21
N ILE A 57 11.38 16.48 4.95
CA ILE A 57 10.98 15.21 4.36
C ILE A 57 9.56 15.51 3.90
N ALA A 58 9.37 15.74 2.60
CA ALA A 58 8.05 15.64 2.05
C ALA A 58 7.54 14.30 2.57
N GLU A 59 6.44 14.28 3.32
CA GLU A 59 5.67 13.04 3.49
C GLU A 59 5.67 12.43 2.10
N PRO A 60 5.98 11.13 1.94
CA PRO A 60 6.08 10.55 0.61
C PRO A 60 4.78 10.88 -0.09
N ALA A 61 4.83 12.02 -0.79
CA ALA A 61 3.67 12.54 -1.45
C ALA A 61 3.39 11.47 -2.48
N CYS A 62 2.22 10.85 -2.39
CA CYS A 62 1.76 9.83 -3.34
C CYS A 62 1.81 10.33 -4.80
N HIS A 63 2.20 11.58 -4.99
CA HIS A 63 2.34 12.31 -6.23
C HIS A 63 3.68 12.12 -6.96
N ASP A 64 4.69 11.56 -6.32
CA ASP A 64 6.01 11.40 -6.95
C ASP A 64 6.10 10.16 -7.84
N ARG A 65 5.15 9.25 -7.71
CA ARG A 65 5.10 8.08 -8.56
C ARG A 65 4.35 8.38 -9.85
N THR A 66 5.04 8.31 -10.97
CA THR A 66 4.46 8.63 -12.27
C THR A 66 3.47 7.58 -12.73
N VAL A 67 3.74 6.29 -12.52
CA VAL A 67 2.83 5.18 -12.87
C VAL A 67 3.06 3.99 -11.92
N ALA A 68 1.98 3.36 -11.45
CA ALA A 68 2.02 2.06 -10.80
C ALA A 68 1.31 1.02 -11.66
N HIS A 69 1.93 -0.13 -11.86
CA HIS A 69 1.35 -1.27 -12.58
C HIS A 69 0.81 -2.27 -11.55
N LEU A 70 -0.48 -2.58 -11.64
CA LEU A 70 -1.17 -3.44 -10.69
C LEU A 70 -1.90 -4.56 -11.42
N THR A 71 -1.60 -5.80 -11.09
CA THR A 71 -2.21 -6.99 -11.70
C THR A 71 -3.25 -7.60 -10.75
N MET A 72 -4.49 -7.71 -11.23
CA MET A 72 -5.57 -8.36 -10.50
C MET A 72 -5.60 -9.86 -10.82
N PHE A 73 -5.53 -10.68 -9.78
CA PHE A 73 -5.67 -12.14 -9.87
C PHE A 73 -7.08 -12.61 -9.54
N ALA A 74 -7.33 -13.90 -9.72
CA ALA A 74 -8.63 -14.52 -9.45
C ALA A 74 -9.16 -14.14 -8.07
N PRO A 75 -10.34 -13.52 -7.99
CA PRO A 75 -10.95 -13.20 -6.71
C PRO A 75 -11.57 -14.45 -6.09
N THR A 76 -11.60 -14.50 -4.77
CA THR A 76 -12.39 -15.46 -4.02
C THR A 76 -13.69 -14.82 -3.58
N MET A 77 -14.79 -15.50 -3.84
CA MET A 77 -16.12 -15.01 -3.48
C MET A 77 -16.87 -16.06 -2.68
N SER A 78 -17.39 -15.67 -1.53
CA SER A 78 -18.20 -16.53 -0.67
C SER A 78 -19.48 -15.83 -0.22
N MET A 79 -20.53 -16.60 -0.06
CA MET A 79 -21.81 -16.09 0.39
C MET A 79 -22.44 -17.10 1.36
N ALA A 80 -22.76 -16.63 2.57
CA ALA A 80 -23.43 -17.45 3.56
C ALA A 80 -24.87 -17.78 3.11
N ARG A 81 -25.36 -18.97 3.49
CA ARG A 81 -26.74 -19.43 3.16
C ARG A 81 -27.83 -18.49 3.71
N SER A 82 -27.52 -17.72 4.73
CA SER A 82 -28.44 -16.74 5.34
C SER A 82 -28.66 -15.48 4.46
N VAL A 83 -27.84 -15.27 3.44
CA VAL A 83 -27.95 -14.11 2.55
C VAL A 83 -29.12 -14.30 1.59
N PRO A 84 -29.98 -13.29 1.40
CA PRO A 84 -31.09 -13.38 0.46
C PRO A 84 -30.65 -13.70 -0.97
N GLY A 85 -31.33 -14.64 -1.64
CA GLY A 85 -30.94 -15.11 -3.00
C GLY A 85 -30.87 -14.05 -4.07
N TRP A 86 -31.58 -12.92 -3.92
CA TRP A 86 -31.50 -11.80 -4.87
C TRP A 86 -30.14 -11.04 -4.83
N LEU A 87 -29.27 -11.37 -3.86
CA LEU A 87 -27.87 -10.87 -3.74
C LEU A 87 -26.84 -11.85 -4.32
N SER A 88 -27.26 -12.97 -4.91
CA SER A 88 -26.35 -14.03 -5.39
C SER A 88 -25.29 -13.53 -6.39
N THR A 89 -25.62 -12.54 -7.21
CA THR A 89 -24.69 -11.94 -8.18
C THR A 89 -23.88 -10.78 -7.60
N MET A 90 -24.14 -10.38 -6.36
CA MET A 90 -23.56 -9.17 -5.78
C MET A 90 -22.04 -9.24 -5.62
N PRO A 91 -21.45 -10.35 -5.16
CA PRO A 91 -19.98 -10.44 -5.07
C PRO A 91 -19.29 -10.21 -6.42
N SER A 92 -19.81 -10.78 -7.49
CA SER A 92 -19.27 -10.57 -8.85
C SER A 92 -19.43 -9.12 -9.31
N MET A 93 -20.59 -8.51 -9.03
CA MET A 93 -20.80 -7.09 -9.34
C MET A 93 -19.84 -6.18 -8.56
N MET A 94 -19.59 -6.49 -7.29
CA MET A 94 -18.63 -5.77 -6.46
C MET A 94 -17.20 -5.86 -7.04
N MET A 95 -16.80 -7.05 -7.51
CA MET A 95 -15.47 -7.20 -8.16
C MET A 95 -15.35 -6.40 -9.45
N VAL A 96 -16.37 -6.44 -10.30
CA VAL A 96 -16.38 -5.65 -11.54
C VAL A 96 -16.32 -4.15 -11.23
N ASP A 97 -17.03 -3.71 -10.22
CA ASP A 97 -17.03 -2.29 -9.82
C ASP A 97 -15.68 -1.88 -9.19
N LEU A 98 -15.10 -2.71 -8.34
CA LEU A 98 -13.76 -2.49 -7.78
C LEU A 98 -12.71 -2.37 -8.89
N TYR A 99 -12.76 -3.28 -9.87
CA TYR A 99 -11.87 -3.22 -11.04
C TYR A 99 -12.01 -1.90 -11.78
N ARG A 100 -13.25 -1.48 -12.08
CA ARG A 100 -13.54 -0.22 -12.79
C ARG A 100 -13.07 1.01 -12.01
N GLN A 101 -13.23 1.02 -10.69
CA GLN A 101 -12.78 2.13 -9.84
C GLN A 101 -11.24 2.24 -9.84
N LEU A 102 -10.53 1.11 -9.78
CA LEU A 102 -9.07 1.07 -9.86
C LEU A 102 -8.59 1.47 -11.26
N GLU A 103 -9.24 1.00 -12.34
CA GLU A 103 -8.92 1.35 -13.73
C GLU A 103 -9.05 2.85 -14.00
N ASN A 104 -10.04 3.50 -13.38
CA ASN A 104 -10.24 4.95 -13.47
C ASN A 104 -9.33 5.78 -12.54
N THR A 105 -8.46 5.13 -11.77
CA THR A 105 -7.53 5.84 -10.87
C THR A 105 -6.35 6.39 -11.66
N ALA A 106 -6.10 7.69 -11.54
CA ALA A 106 -4.95 8.32 -12.20
C ALA A 106 -3.63 7.67 -11.76
N ASN A 107 -2.68 7.57 -12.69
CA ASN A 107 -1.35 6.99 -12.46
C ASN A 107 -1.35 5.49 -12.08
N LEU A 108 -2.47 4.79 -12.27
CA LEU A 108 -2.58 3.35 -12.06
C LEU A 108 -2.88 2.66 -13.40
N THR A 109 -2.04 1.70 -13.78
CA THR A 109 -2.29 0.83 -14.93
C THR A 109 -2.68 -0.55 -14.43
N LEU A 110 -3.90 -0.96 -14.74
CA LEU A 110 -4.47 -2.21 -14.24
C LEU A 110 -4.39 -3.32 -15.31
N TYR A 111 -3.90 -4.49 -14.90
CA TYR A 111 -3.89 -5.71 -15.71
C TYR A 111 -4.82 -6.74 -15.12
N ASN A 112 -5.55 -7.45 -15.97
CA ASN A 112 -6.55 -8.42 -15.56
C ASN A 112 -6.07 -9.85 -15.80
N GLU A 113 -5.79 -10.55 -14.71
CA GLU A 113 -5.44 -11.97 -14.68
C GLU A 113 -6.42 -12.74 -13.78
N ALA A 114 -7.69 -12.33 -13.80
CA ALA A 114 -8.73 -12.93 -12.96
C ALA A 114 -8.99 -14.42 -13.25
N ALA A 115 -8.46 -14.97 -14.34
CA ALA A 115 -8.49 -16.41 -14.63
C ALA A 115 -7.43 -17.20 -13.85
N THR A 116 -6.42 -16.55 -13.31
CA THR A 116 -5.28 -17.17 -12.64
C THR A 116 -5.36 -16.94 -11.13
N VAL A 117 -5.25 -18.01 -10.36
CA VAL A 117 -5.18 -17.93 -8.89
C VAL A 117 -3.82 -17.44 -8.47
N LEU A 118 -3.79 -16.43 -7.61
CA LEU A 118 -2.55 -15.92 -7.02
C LEU A 118 -2.03 -16.93 -5.98
N ASP A 119 -1.03 -17.69 -6.35
CA ASP A 119 -0.30 -18.57 -5.46
C ASP A 119 1.19 -18.21 -5.47
N PRO A 120 1.68 -17.48 -4.46
CA PRO A 120 3.07 -17.04 -4.40
C PRO A 120 4.09 -18.19 -4.45
N VAL A 121 3.69 -19.39 -4.01
CA VAL A 121 4.57 -20.58 -4.02
C VAL A 121 4.65 -21.18 -5.42
N LYS A 122 3.52 -21.28 -6.13
CA LYS A 122 3.45 -21.81 -7.49
C LYS A 122 4.10 -20.88 -8.49
N ILE A 123 3.83 -19.59 -8.42
CA ILE A 123 4.40 -18.60 -9.37
C ILE A 123 5.93 -18.60 -9.31
N LYS A 124 6.52 -18.86 -8.13
CA LYS A 124 7.98 -19.02 -8.00
C LYS A 124 8.51 -20.31 -8.61
N ARG A 125 7.75 -21.40 -8.58
CA ARG A 125 8.16 -22.72 -9.09
C ARG A 125 8.00 -22.85 -10.60
N ASP A 126 6.90 -22.33 -11.15
CA ASP A 126 6.48 -22.61 -12.52
C ASP A 126 7.15 -21.72 -13.58
N ALA A 127 8.20 -20.98 -13.21
CA ALA A 127 8.88 -20.07 -14.13
C ALA A 127 9.46 -20.75 -15.40
N ARG A 128 9.53 -22.07 -15.48
CA ARG A 128 10.19 -22.78 -16.60
C ARG A 128 9.32 -23.71 -17.46
N TYR A 129 8.16 -24.21 -17.00
CA TYR A 129 7.45 -25.30 -17.68
C TYR A 129 5.91 -25.22 -17.67
N ASP A 130 5.30 -24.05 -17.59
CA ASP A 130 3.85 -23.96 -17.61
C ASP A 130 3.30 -23.79 -19.03
N TYR A 131 2.66 -24.85 -19.55
CA TYR A 131 2.04 -24.88 -20.88
C TYR A 131 0.92 -23.81 -21.01
N ASN A 132 0.15 -23.56 -19.96
CA ASN A 132 -0.88 -22.54 -19.96
C ASN A 132 -0.29 -21.13 -20.08
N ALA A 133 0.90 -20.91 -19.53
CA ALA A 133 1.64 -19.66 -19.69
C ALA A 133 2.18 -19.46 -21.12
N LEU A 134 2.48 -20.54 -21.82
CA LEU A 134 2.91 -20.50 -23.23
C LEU A 134 1.74 -20.18 -24.17
N VAL A 135 0.53 -20.66 -23.85
CA VAL A 135 -0.66 -20.49 -24.70
C VAL A 135 -1.39 -19.17 -24.43
N ASN A 136 -1.50 -18.76 -23.15
CA ASN A 136 -2.32 -17.60 -22.75
C ASN A 136 -1.50 -16.36 -22.41
N GLY A 137 -0.18 -16.42 -22.52
CA GLY A 137 0.71 -15.37 -22.02
C GLY A 137 0.81 -15.41 -20.49
N LYS A 138 2.01 -15.31 -19.96
CA LYS A 138 2.22 -15.27 -18.50
C LYS A 138 1.97 -13.87 -17.98
N ALA A 139 1.18 -13.74 -16.90
CA ALA A 139 1.21 -12.55 -16.09
C ALA A 139 2.63 -12.35 -15.56
N SER A 140 3.40 -11.51 -16.21
CA SER A 140 4.76 -11.24 -15.80
C SER A 140 4.76 -10.04 -14.89
N ILE A 141 4.71 -10.30 -13.57
CA ILE A 141 4.92 -9.26 -12.56
C ILE A 141 6.41 -8.97 -12.51
N ARG A 142 6.79 -7.75 -12.83
CA ARG A 142 8.19 -7.29 -12.84
C ARG A 142 8.52 -6.61 -11.51
N ASP A 143 9.80 -6.39 -11.28
CA ASP A 143 10.21 -5.55 -10.16
C ASP A 143 9.62 -4.15 -10.30
N GLY A 144 9.10 -3.59 -9.20
CA GLY A 144 8.35 -2.34 -9.18
C GLY A 144 6.86 -2.43 -9.52
N ASP A 145 6.38 -3.57 -10.06
CA ASP A 145 4.96 -3.84 -10.28
C ASP A 145 4.32 -4.46 -9.02
N PHE A 146 2.99 -4.46 -8.99
CA PHE A 146 2.21 -5.01 -7.89
C PHE A 146 1.22 -6.07 -8.37
N ALA A 147 0.82 -6.92 -7.45
CA ALA A 147 -0.24 -7.89 -7.65
C ALA A 147 -1.22 -7.84 -6.49
N PHE A 148 -2.48 -8.17 -6.74
CA PHE A 148 -3.47 -8.32 -5.70
C PHE A 148 -4.47 -9.44 -5.99
N ALA A 149 -4.99 -9.99 -4.91
CA ALA A 149 -6.16 -10.88 -4.92
C ALA A 149 -7.15 -10.41 -3.87
N THR A 150 -8.43 -10.35 -4.26
CA THR A 150 -9.50 -9.88 -3.38
C THR A 150 -10.40 -11.04 -2.97
N ASN A 151 -10.73 -11.09 -1.69
CA ASN A 151 -11.74 -11.96 -1.12
C ASN A 151 -12.97 -11.14 -0.73
N ILE A 152 -14.15 -11.53 -1.22
CA ILE A 152 -15.43 -10.91 -0.87
C ILE A 152 -16.31 -11.97 -0.20
N THR A 153 -16.71 -11.69 1.03
CA THR A 153 -17.61 -12.53 1.80
C THR A 153 -18.88 -11.76 2.13
N LEU A 154 -20.04 -12.31 1.77
CA LEU A 154 -21.35 -11.80 2.17
C LEU A 154 -21.96 -12.67 3.25
N GLU A 155 -22.42 -12.04 4.32
CA GLU A 155 -23.08 -12.69 5.45
C GLU A 155 -24.35 -11.92 5.81
N SER A 156 -25.39 -12.63 6.27
CA SER A 156 -26.58 -12.00 6.86
C SER A 156 -26.76 -12.50 8.27
N PHE A 157 -27.03 -11.57 9.17
CA PHE A 157 -27.27 -11.87 10.58
C PHE A 157 -28.49 -11.11 11.10
N ILE A 158 -29.05 -11.61 12.18
CA ILE A 158 -30.22 -11.05 12.83
C ILE A 158 -29.79 -10.49 14.18
N THR A 159 -30.29 -9.32 14.52
CA THR A 159 -30.16 -8.74 15.84
C THR A 159 -31.54 -8.57 16.46
N ASP A 160 -31.69 -9.04 17.70
CA ASP A 160 -32.93 -8.92 18.44
C ASP A 160 -33.00 -7.54 19.12
N PHE A 161 -34.20 -6.98 19.15
CA PHE A 161 -34.52 -5.79 19.94
C PHE A 161 -35.85 -5.97 20.67
N LYS A 162 -36.20 -5.11 21.62
CA LYS A 162 -37.31 -5.31 22.57
C LYS A 162 -38.65 -5.73 21.95
N VAL A 163 -38.95 -5.38 20.69
CA VAL A 163 -40.24 -5.63 20.05
C VAL A 163 -40.07 -6.19 18.62
N GLY A 164 -39.00 -6.88 18.31
CA GLY A 164 -38.80 -7.44 16.98
C GLY A 164 -37.36 -7.84 16.68
N GLN A 165 -37.09 -8.08 15.41
CA GLN A 165 -35.80 -8.51 14.90
C GLN A 165 -35.37 -7.60 13.74
N SER A 166 -34.11 -7.24 13.67
CA SER A 166 -33.53 -6.51 12.56
C SER A 166 -32.60 -7.43 11.77
N GLN A 167 -32.84 -7.55 10.47
CA GLN A 167 -31.96 -8.29 9.58
C GLN A 167 -30.90 -7.35 8.99
N HIS A 168 -29.67 -7.75 9.11
CA HIS A 168 -28.48 -7.02 8.62
C HIS A 168 -27.73 -7.84 7.58
N LEU A 169 -27.11 -7.14 6.66
CA LEU A 169 -26.14 -7.68 5.72
C LEU A 169 -24.77 -7.15 6.08
N ARG A 170 -23.78 -8.01 6.04
CA ARG A 170 -22.37 -7.68 6.21
C ARG A 170 -21.62 -8.13 4.97
N ALA A 171 -20.93 -7.21 4.31
CA ALA A 171 -19.97 -7.51 3.27
C ALA A 171 -18.56 -7.27 3.81
N ILE A 172 -17.73 -8.28 3.76
CA ILE A 172 -16.32 -8.22 4.14
C ILE A 172 -15.51 -8.29 2.87
N VAL A 173 -14.68 -7.27 2.64
CA VAL A 173 -13.80 -7.18 1.48
C VAL A 173 -12.37 -7.14 1.99
N THR A 174 -11.57 -8.13 1.62
CA THR A 174 -10.16 -8.21 2.00
C THR A 174 -9.32 -8.35 0.75
N THR A 175 -8.38 -7.45 0.54
CA THR A 175 -7.45 -7.49 -0.59
C THR A 175 -6.03 -7.66 -0.08
N SER A 176 -5.40 -8.78 -0.44
CA SER A 176 -3.99 -9.04 -0.16
C SER A 176 -3.13 -8.45 -1.28
N LEU A 177 -2.14 -7.65 -0.92
CA LEU A 177 -1.25 -6.93 -1.83
C LEU A 177 0.16 -7.53 -1.81
N TYR A 178 0.77 -7.60 -2.99
CA TYR A 178 2.11 -8.13 -3.20
C TYR A 178 2.92 -7.22 -4.12
N ALA A 179 4.24 -7.19 -3.94
CA ALA A 179 5.16 -6.40 -4.75
C ALA A 179 6.24 -7.23 -5.44
N GLY A 180 6.56 -6.81 -6.67
CA GLY A 180 7.67 -7.30 -7.47
C GLY A 180 7.54 -8.73 -7.94
N SER A 181 8.51 -9.15 -8.75
CA SER A 181 8.60 -10.49 -9.35
C SER A 181 8.60 -11.63 -8.32
N GLN A 182 9.03 -11.34 -7.09
CA GLN A 182 9.08 -12.31 -5.98
C GLN A 182 7.77 -12.39 -5.19
N LEU A 183 6.74 -11.62 -5.55
CA LEU A 183 5.47 -11.54 -4.83
C LEU A 183 5.67 -11.36 -3.32
N LYS A 184 6.47 -10.38 -2.95
CA LYS A 184 6.69 -10.05 -1.55
C LYS A 184 5.41 -9.47 -0.96
N PRO A 185 4.87 -10.03 0.14
CA PRO A 185 3.66 -9.49 0.75
C PRO A 185 3.89 -8.06 1.24
N LEU A 186 2.98 -7.17 0.90
CA LEU A 186 2.96 -5.77 1.35
C LEU A 186 2.03 -5.57 2.53
N GLY A 187 0.93 -6.32 2.57
CA GLY A 187 -0.10 -6.21 3.58
C GLY A 187 -1.48 -6.49 3.00
N GLU A 188 -2.49 -6.20 3.80
CA GLU A 188 -3.88 -6.41 3.44
C GLU A 188 -4.67 -5.12 3.65
N VAL A 189 -5.59 -4.87 2.71
CA VAL A 189 -6.63 -3.85 2.86
C VAL A 189 -7.90 -4.56 3.25
N HIS A 190 -8.50 -4.17 4.36
CA HIS A 190 -9.71 -4.79 4.90
C HIS A 190 -10.79 -3.73 5.12
N ASP A 191 -11.97 -3.98 4.57
CA ASP A 191 -13.16 -3.15 4.77
C ASP A 191 -14.38 -4.00 5.12
N GLU A 192 -15.24 -3.47 5.95
CA GLU A 192 -16.50 -4.06 6.35
C GLU A 192 -17.65 -3.11 6.08
N ILE A 193 -18.62 -3.55 5.27
CA ILE A 193 -19.82 -2.78 4.93
C ILE A 193 -21.01 -3.42 5.62
N LYS A 194 -21.63 -2.71 6.57
CA LYS A 194 -22.83 -3.17 7.29
C LYS A 194 -24.05 -2.41 6.81
N LEU A 195 -25.11 -3.14 6.42
CA LEU A 195 -26.35 -2.59 5.94
C LEU A 195 -27.54 -3.24 6.63
N LYS A 196 -28.56 -2.43 6.95
CA LYS A 196 -29.84 -2.93 7.45
C LYS A 196 -30.72 -3.31 6.26
N LEU A 197 -31.15 -4.56 6.20
CA LEU A 197 -32.05 -5.05 5.16
C LEU A 197 -33.51 -4.77 5.49
N GLY A 198 -33.90 -4.83 6.77
CA GLY A 198 -35.25 -4.60 7.22
C GLY A 198 -35.48 -5.02 8.67
N GLU A 199 -36.68 -4.82 9.13
CA GLU A 199 -37.13 -5.25 10.46
C GLU A 199 -38.28 -6.26 10.32
N ARG A 200 -38.24 -7.28 11.14
CA ARG A 200 -39.36 -8.20 11.34
C ARG A 200 -40.07 -7.77 12.60
N SER A 201 -41.22 -7.13 12.44
CA SER A 201 -42.10 -6.73 13.52
C SER A 201 -43.33 -7.65 13.53
N PRO A 202 -44.00 -7.83 14.66
CA PRO A 202 -45.31 -8.50 14.72
C PRO A 202 -46.35 -7.81 13.82
N SER A 203 -46.21 -6.52 13.56
CA SER A 203 -47.04 -5.76 12.62
C SER A 203 -46.52 -5.88 11.17
N LEU A 204 -47.34 -6.48 10.29
CA LEU A 204 -47.06 -6.62 8.87
C LEU A 204 -46.83 -5.29 8.14
N LEU A 205 -47.52 -4.23 8.57
CA LEU A 205 -47.36 -2.91 7.99
C LEU A 205 -45.97 -2.32 8.32
N ILE A 206 -45.53 -2.44 9.57
CA ILE A 206 -44.21 -1.99 10.01
C ILE A 206 -43.11 -2.78 9.28
N SER A 207 -43.26 -4.10 9.20
CA SER A 207 -42.33 -4.97 8.46
C SER A 207 -42.16 -4.56 7.00
N LYS A 208 -43.26 -4.25 6.30
CA LYS A 208 -43.20 -3.80 4.89
C LYS A 208 -42.57 -2.41 4.73
N LEU A 209 -42.88 -1.50 5.61
CA LEU A 209 -42.36 -0.12 5.57
C LEU A 209 -40.87 -0.04 5.94
N SER A 210 -40.40 -0.95 6.80
CA SER A 210 -39.01 -0.98 7.26
C SER A 210 -38.06 -1.73 6.32
N THR A 211 -38.57 -2.44 5.31
CA THR A 211 -37.74 -3.19 4.35
C THR A 211 -37.00 -2.23 3.41
N THR A 212 -35.68 -2.32 3.42
CA THR A 212 -34.85 -1.50 2.55
C THR A 212 -35.01 -1.95 1.09
N LYS A 213 -35.21 -1.00 0.18
CA LYS A 213 -35.32 -1.28 -1.25
C LYS A 213 -34.05 -1.95 -1.77
N ARG A 214 -34.20 -3.01 -2.57
CA ARG A 214 -33.09 -3.81 -3.11
C ARG A 214 -32.03 -2.96 -3.83
N ASP A 215 -32.47 -1.99 -4.62
CA ASP A 215 -31.56 -1.11 -5.37
C ASP A 215 -30.74 -0.21 -4.46
N LYS A 216 -31.32 0.25 -3.34
CA LYS A 216 -30.59 0.99 -2.31
C LYS A 216 -29.52 0.14 -1.63
N VAL A 217 -29.80 -1.13 -1.36
CA VAL A 217 -28.82 -2.06 -0.78
C VAL A 217 -27.67 -2.31 -1.76
N LYS A 218 -28.00 -2.59 -3.03
CA LYS A 218 -26.97 -2.78 -4.08
C LYS A 218 -26.09 -1.53 -4.24
N ALA A 219 -26.70 -0.37 -4.35
CA ALA A 219 -25.98 0.90 -4.48
C ALA A 219 -25.08 1.17 -3.26
N ALA A 220 -25.56 0.89 -2.04
CA ALA A 220 -24.77 1.08 -0.82
C ALA A 220 -23.57 0.13 -0.74
N LEU A 221 -23.70 -1.13 -1.21
CA LEU A 221 -22.59 -2.06 -1.29
C LEU A 221 -21.51 -1.58 -2.29
N LEU A 222 -21.92 -1.10 -3.47
CA LEU A 222 -20.98 -0.59 -4.48
C LEU A 222 -20.31 0.71 -4.01
N ASN A 223 -21.08 1.63 -3.45
CA ASN A 223 -20.52 2.88 -2.92
C ASN A 223 -19.51 2.63 -1.77
N GLY A 224 -19.74 1.61 -0.97
CA GLY A 224 -18.82 1.21 0.10
C GLY A 224 -17.45 0.72 -0.40
N LEU A 225 -17.34 0.31 -1.68
CA LEU A 225 -16.06 -0.09 -2.27
C LEU A 225 -15.14 1.08 -2.63
N GLN A 226 -15.65 2.31 -2.65
CA GLN A 226 -14.83 3.48 -3.01
C GLN A 226 -13.67 3.71 -2.03
N SER A 227 -13.91 3.52 -0.73
CA SER A 227 -12.85 3.60 0.29
C SER A 227 -11.81 2.51 0.07
N HIS A 228 -12.26 1.29 -0.23
CA HIS A 228 -11.41 0.13 -0.48
C HIS A 228 -10.50 0.34 -1.71
N ALA A 229 -11.07 0.77 -2.82
CA ALA A 229 -10.31 1.11 -4.03
C ALA A 229 -9.27 2.21 -3.78
N LYS A 230 -9.63 3.26 -3.05
CA LYS A 230 -8.71 4.33 -2.67
C LYS A 230 -7.59 3.82 -1.76
N ALA A 231 -7.87 2.93 -0.82
CA ALA A 231 -6.88 2.34 0.05
C ALA A 231 -5.87 1.46 -0.73
N ILE A 232 -6.35 0.64 -1.69
CA ILE A 232 -5.49 -0.13 -2.59
C ILE A 232 -4.60 0.81 -3.42
N ALA A 233 -5.19 1.84 -4.04
CA ALA A 233 -4.45 2.82 -4.82
C ALA A 233 -3.38 3.54 -3.99
N SER A 234 -3.72 3.99 -2.80
CA SER A 234 -2.76 4.62 -1.87
C SER A 234 -1.64 3.66 -1.47
N ALA A 235 -1.98 2.42 -1.14
CA ALA A 235 -0.99 1.41 -0.75
C ALA A 235 0.00 1.08 -1.88
N THR A 236 -0.36 1.28 -3.14
CA THR A 236 0.50 1.01 -4.30
C THR A 236 1.21 2.26 -4.81
N LEU A 237 0.50 3.39 -4.93
CA LEU A 237 1.04 4.64 -5.47
C LEU A 237 2.00 5.35 -4.49
N CYS A 238 1.79 5.19 -3.17
CA CYS A 238 2.60 5.85 -2.15
C CYS A 238 3.87 5.08 -1.77
N LEU A 239 4.07 3.87 -2.28
CA LEU A 239 5.27 3.09 -2.00
C LEU A 239 6.45 3.58 -2.87
N PRO A 240 7.62 3.82 -2.29
CA PRO A 240 8.81 4.13 -3.07
C PRO A 240 9.20 2.95 -3.97
N LEU A 241 9.64 3.26 -5.18
CA LEU A 241 10.22 2.26 -6.07
C LEU A 241 11.51 1.73 -5.45
N LYS A 242 11.58 0.41 -5.28
CA LYS A 242 12.76 -0.28 -4.74
C LYS A 242 13.15 -1.42 -5.67
N ALA A 243 14.43 -1.54 -5.97
CA ALA A 243 14.97 -2.66 -6.70
C ALA A 243 16.36 -3.02 -6.21
N VAL A 244 16.76 -4.24 -6.49
CA VAL A 244 18.11 -4.71 -6.21
C VAL A 244 19.05 -4.20 -7.31
N ILE A 245 20.17 -3.61 -6.90
CA ILE A 245 21.21 -3.18 -7.81
C ILE A 245 22.11 -4.37 -8.10
N LYS A 246 22.39 -4.59 -9.39
CA LYS A 246 23.38 -5.55 -9.86
C LYS A 246 24.55 -4.82 -10.48
N LEU A 247 25.75 -5.34 -10.28
CA LEU A 247 26.95 -4.88 -10.97
C LEU A 247 27.20 -5.80 -12.16
N GLU A 248 27.08 -5.28 -13.37
CA GLU A 248 27.34 -5.98 -14.63
C GLU A 248 28.22 -5.07 -15.50
N ASP A 249 29.27 -5.59 -16.09
CA ASP A 249 30.21 -4.85 -16.96
C ASP A 249 30.73 -3.52 -16.36
N ASN A 250 31.02 -3.53 -15.07
CA ASN A 250 31.45 -2.35 -14.29
C ASN A 250 30.42 -1.19 -14.26
N LYS A 251 29.13 -1.49 -14.57
CA LYS A 251 28.01 -0.58 -14.47
C LYS A 251 26.98 -1.10 -13.46
N LEU A 252 26.28 -0.18 -12.82
CA LEU A 252 25.20 -0.54 -11.89
C LEU A 252 23.89 -0.62 -12.67
N HIS A 253 23.27 -1.79 -12.65
CA HIS A 253 22.00 -2.07 -13.31
C HIS A 253 20.90 -2.30 -12.29
N VAL A 254 19.69 -1.82 -12.60
CA VAL A 254 18.47 -2.07 -11.85
C VAL A 254 17.38 -2.55 -12.80
N ALA A 255 16.52 -3.44 -12.33
CA ALA A 255 15.39 -3.96 -13.11
C ALA A 255 14.18 -3.00 -13.10
N LEU A 256 14.44 -1.69 -13.13
CA LEU A 256 13.44 -0.62 -13.20
C LEU A 256 13.81 0.31 -14.37
N GLY A 257 12.82 0.87 -15.06
CA GLY A 257 13.06 1.72 -16.22
C GLY A 257 11.91 2.71 -16.49
N MET A 258 11.82 3.17 -17.72
CA MET A 258 10.79 4.12 -18.17
C MET A 258 9.36 3.65 -17.89
N ARG A 259 9.10 2.35 -17.92
CA ARG A 259 7.79 1.79 -17.59
C ARG A 259 7.33 2.15 -16.17
N GLN A 260 8.25 2.18 -15.22
CA GLN A 260 7.99 2.59 -13.83
C GLN A 260 8.15 4.10 -13.63
N GLY A 261 8.32 4.86 -14.70
CA GLY A 261 8.45 6.32 -14.68
C GLY A 261 9.84 6.82 -14.34
N ILE A 262 10.86 5.97 -14.41
CA ILE A 262 12.24 6.40 -14.23
C ILE A 262 12.69 7.15 -15.50
N GLN A 263 13.33 8.30 -15.30
CA GLN A 263 13.84 9.13 -16.37
C GLN A 263 15.35 9.31 -16.22
N VAL A 264 16.04 9.49 -17.35
CA VAL A 264 17.46 9.83 -17.37
C VAL A 264 17.69 11.13 -16.58
N ASN A 265 18.82 11.21 -15.90
CA ASN A 265 19.23 12.29 -15.00
C ASN A 265 18.45 12.38 -13.66
N ARG A 266 17.52 11.47 -13.36
CA ARG A 266 16.97 11.38 -12.00
C ARG A 266 18.00 10.81 -11.03
N LEU A 267 17.85 11.21 -9.77
CA LEU A 267 18.68 10.72 -8.67
C LEU A 267 18.01 9.54 -7.99
N ALA A 268 18.79 8.51 -7.68
CA ALA A 268 18.38 7.35 -6.90
C ALA A 268 19.23 7.29 -5.62
N MET A 269 18.59 6.92 -4.52
CA MET A 269 19.29 6.68 -3.25
C MET A 269 19.54 5.20 -3.08
N VAL A 270 20.77 4.83 -2.76
CA VAL A 270 21.16 3.45 -2.49
C VAL A 270 21.41 3.30 -1.00
N SER A 271 20.72 2.34 -0.39
CA SER A 271 21.01 1.90 0.98
C SER A 271 21.69 0.54 0.96
N GLY A 272 22.89 0.44 1.54
CA GLY A 272 23.62 -0.81 1.68
C GLY A 272 23.58 -1.35 3.11
N VAL A 273 24.03 -2.58 3.30
CA VAL A 273 24.29 -3.15 4.61
C VAL A 273 25.48 -2.40 5.21
N GLY A 274 25.24 -1.57 6.23
CA GLY A 274 26.31 -0.81 6.89
C GLY A 274 26.18 0.71 6.82
N SER A 275 24.94 1.25 6.67
CA SER A 275 24.57 2.65 6.91
C SER A 275 25.18 3.76 6.01
N LYS A 276 25.92 3.44 4.97
CA LYS A 276 26.36 4.47 4.03
C LYS A 276 25.35 4.61 2.89
N TRP A 277 24.72 5.77 2.82
CA TRP A 277 23.86 6.16 1.69
C TRP A 277 24.73 6.65 0.55
N SER A 278 24.40 6.23 -0.66
CA SER A 278 24.99 6.75 -1.87
C SER A 278 23.91 7.27 -2.79
N VAL A 279 24.18 8.37 -3.43
CA VAL A 279 23.27 8.94 -4.44
C VAL A 279 23.82 8.60 -5.82
N LEU A 280 22.99 7.96 -6.62
CA LEU A 280 23.31 7.59 -8.00
C LEU A 280 22.50 8.46 -8.96
N ARG A 281 23.06 8.75 -10.12
CA ARG A 281 22.35 9.38 -11.23
C ARG A 281 21.99 8.32 -12.27
N VAL A 282 20.74 8.32 -12.71
CA VAL A 282 20.29 7.48 -13.83
C VAL A 282 20.91 8.04 -15.12
N ILE A 283 21.71 7.23 -15.79
CA ILE A 283 22.35 7.59 -17.06
C ILE A 283 21.59 7.02 -18.25
N GLU A 284 20.86 5.92 -18.05
CA GLU A 284 20.09 5.21 -19.06
C GLU A 284 18.83 4.64 -18.39
N ALA A 285 17.65 4.63 -19.07
CA ALA A 285 16.37 4.20 -18.46
C ALA A 285 15.53 3.35 -19.42
#